data_637c6b006678308270d206b4697af7c6
#
_entry.id   637c6b006678308270d206b4697af7c6
#
_cell.length_a   1.000
_cell.length_b   1.000
_cell.length_c   1.000
_cell.angle_alpha   90.00
_cell.angle_beta   90.00
_cell.angle_gamma   90.00
#
_symmetry.space_group_name_H-M   'P 1'
#
loop_
_entity.id
_entity.type
_entity.pdbx_description
1 polymer ?
#
loop_
_entity_poly.entity_id
_entity_poly.type
_entity_poly.pdbx_seq_one_letter_code
_entity_poly.pdbx_strand_id
1 'polypeptide(L)'
;MFPHDSAKHPTAQAPGQVPPELGRRGIGRRSLLLGLGTLPAAMALANCSGGTGGGAGEVEPVEYEQGSSALKVELGPEIDGVPYPEGYVGPRARELEPFGDGSTAFTVLTRSEAKLKLATNEHSQYLEEKTGVRVEYSTVPQGDEGTPKINAIISSGDLPDAFMLGPEWMGGFTKAQLYAYGEQGLFQPLDQLIDEYAPELQQLFEQNPDLRASWTAPNGAMYAIPAVNQCYHCNSSDTRTWVNTTTMKAAGWSEHPKTLDEFEQMLRDMKASDPDLLPMSGDSSVLPFGLIAASFMNFGIQRIRRDGDTIVYTPLDEQFRKVLEVAARFTADGLIDRNTYTQTNDQLKRLTMNKEKSRVGVLQMGNQWGVADIDFGNGNERWREFVALSAFAGPEGQTPIIPWDEGHSDAVGLVISSACEDPATMVRWADVQLGLLPSLERGMGTLGLYWDWADGEQLGIDGRPALYAKLPAEATKPDNVGWPEFSPHNSSLDVRHGEAVNEKTSVEPELFRSGKLYEPYRSPIESLYRNPFFTTAQSAEIGELRTNLDTTYAQLTTQMAMGDLDPTNDSHWEQFVAGFTNAGVERYLEVLTEADAARR
;
A
#
# COMPACT_ATOMS: atom_id res chain seq x y z
N MET A 1 -44.86 28.51 35.35
CA MET A 1 -46.19 28.80 34.79
C MET A 1 -46.25 28.07 33.44
N PHE A 2 -46.94 26.93 33.46
CA PHE A 2 -47.18 26.08 32.27
C PHE A 2 -48.27 26.72 31.39
N PRO A 3 -48.51 26.32 30.11
CA PRO A 3 -49.02 24.96 29.87
C PRO A 3 -48.39 24.19 28.70
N HIS A 4 -48.55 22.88 28.84
CA HIS A 4 -48.54 21.81 27.86
C HIS A 4 -49.34 22.12 26.57
N ASP A 5 -48.85 21.59 25.42
CA ASP A 5 -49.75 20.94 24.51
C ASP A 5 -49.09 19.75 23.78
N SER A 6 -49.84 18.67 23.74
CA SER A 6 -49.48 17.33 23.28
C SER A 6 -50.03 17.10 21.85
N ALA A 7 -49.21 16.55 20.95
CA ALA A 7 -49.76 15.94 19.72
C ALA A 7 -48.95 14.71 19.27
N LYS A 8 -49.47 13.56 19.61
CA LYS A 8 -49.75 12.33 18.84
C LYS A 8 -48.68 11.76 17.92
N HIS A 9 -48.19 10.61 18.32
CA HIS A 9 -47.60 9.57 17.47
C HIS A 9 -48.61 8.96 16.50
N PRO A 10 -48.19 8.50 15.34
CA PRO A 10 -48.89 7.41 14.63
C PRO A 10 -48.16 6.08 14.82
N THR A 11 -48.97 5.12 15.07
CA THR A 11 -48.78 3.71 15.38
C THR A 11 -48.12 2.91 14.25
N ALA A 12 -47.33 1.91 14.69
CA ALA A 12 -46.78 0.82 13.91
C ALA A 12 -47.86 -0.02 13.21
N GLN A 13 -47.63 -0.36 11.95
CA GLN A 13 -48.34 -1.45 11.26
C GLN A 13 -47.45 -2.68 11.12
N ALA A 14 -48.02 -3.82 11.50
CA ALA A 14 -47.41 -5.14 11.48
C ALA A 14 -47.44 -5.76 10.05
N PRO A 15 -46.66 -6.83 9.79
CA PRO A 15 -46.35 -7.33 8.44
C PRO A 15 -47.49 -8.18 7.85
N GLY A 16 -47.78 -7.95 6.58
CA GLY A 16 -48.75 -8.70 5.78
C GLY A 16 -48.14 -9.97 5.19
N GLN A 17 -49.02 -10.94 5.12
CA GLN A 17 -48.89 -12.35 4.79
C GLN A 17 -48.34 -12.65 3.38
N VAL A 18 -47.60 -13.74 3.27
CA VAL A 18 -47.15 -14.45 2.07
C VAL A 18 -48.31 -15.28 1.53
N PRO A 19 -48.57 -15.33 0.20
CA PRO A 19 -49.44 -16.35 -0.44
C PRO A 19 -48.62 -17.58 -0.91
N PRO A 20 -49.28 -18.72 -1.14
CA PRO A 20 -48.66 -20.05 -1.04
C PRO A 20 -48.13 -20.62 -2.36
N GLU A 21 -47.35 -21.65 -2.16
CA GLU A 21 -46.74 -22.67 -3.01
C GLU A 21 -47.35 -22.96 -4.37
N LEU A 22 -46.49 -23.12 -5.37
CA LEU A 22 -46.75 -23.98 -6.54
C LEU A 22 -45.54 -24.89 -6.81
N GLY A 23 -45.80 -26.17 -6.55
CA GLY A 23 -45.37 -27.29 -7.38
C GLY A 23 -43.90 -27.70 -7.40
N ARG A 24 -43.48 -28.56 -6.49
CA ARG A 24 -42.39 -29.53 -6.66
C ARG A 24 -42.61 -30.40 -7.91
N ARG A 25 -41.72 -30.32 -8.89
CA ARG A 25 -41.43 -31.47 -9.77
C ARG A 25 -39.93 -31.80 -9.65
N GLY A 26 -39.68 -32.92 -9.02
CA GLY A 26 -38.38 -33.57 -8.97
C GLY A 26 -37.99 -34.10 -10.36
N ILE A 27 -36.72 -33.85 -10.73
CA ILE A 27 -36.03 -34.59 -11.79
C ILE A 27 -34.80 -35.24 -11.18
N GLY A 28 -34.72 -36.56 -11.42
CA GLY A 28 -33.82 -37.49 -10.79
C GLY A 28 -32.34 -37.31 -11.18
N ARG A 29 -31.54 -37.78 -10.26
CA ARG A 29 -30.12 -38.13 -10.48
C ARG A 29 -30.02 -39.19 -11.58
N ARG A 30 -29.34 -38.87 -12.69
CA ARG A 30 -28.56 -39.84 -13.47
C ARG A 30 -27.59 -39.11 -14.39
N SER A 31 -26.31 -39.34 -14.13
CA SER A 31 -25.17 -39.55 -15.04
C SER A 31 -25.12 -38.73 -16.33
N LEU A 32 -24.14 -37.84 -16.43
CA LEU A 32 -23.38 -37.66 -17.66
C LEU A 32 -21.94 -37.26 -17.30
N LEU A 33 -21.09 -38.27 -17.22
CA LEU A 33 -19.68 -38.21 -17.52
C LEU A 33 -19.58 -38.09 -19.04
N LEU A 34 -18.85 -37.09 -19.53
CA LEU A 34 -18.02 -37.10 -20.73
C LEU A 34 -17.84 -35.68 -21.28
N GLY A 35 -16.60 -35.31 -21.45
CA GLY A 35 -16.22 -34.16 -22.29
C GLY A 35 -15.22 -33.20 -21.68
N LEU A 36 -14.02 -33.69 -21.32
CA LEU A 36 -12.81 -32.88 -21.30
C LEU A 36 -12.51 -32.45 -22.75
N GLY A 37 -12.82 -31.22 -23.05
CA GLY A 37 -12.41 -30.54 -24.27
C GLY A 37 -11.57 -29.33 -23.89
N THR A 38 -10.26 -29.52 -23.90
CA THR A 38 -9.26 -28.47 -23.92
C THR A 38 -9.43 -27.65 -25.18
N LEU A 39 -9.83 -26.38 -25.04
CA LEU A 39 -9.70 -25.40 -26.11
C LEU A 39 -8.58 -24.42 -25.69
N PRO A 40 -7.46 -24.38 -26.39
CA PRO A 40 -6.55 -23.25 -26.29
C PRO A 40 -7.21 -22.08 -27.01
N ALA A 41 -7.40 -20.97 -26.32
CA ALA A 41 -7.74 -19.71 -26.94
C ALA A 41 -6.48 -19.19 -27.69
N ALA A 42 -6.29 -19.69 -28.91
CA ALA A 42 -5.41 -19.06 -29.87
C ALA A 42 -6.13 -17.80 -30.36
N MET A 43 -5.66 -16.62 -29.98
CA MET A 43 -6.00 -15.38 -30.67
C MET A 43 -5.49 -15.48 -32.10
N ALA A 44 -6.39 -15.78 -33.03
CA ALA A 44 -6.15 -15.65 -34.45
C ALA A 44 -6.12 -14.17 -34.79
N LEU A 45 -4.93 -13.65 -35.08
CA LEU A 45 -4.75 -12.40 -35.81
C LEU A 45 -5.34 -12.59 -37.20
N ALA A 46 -6.59 -12.19 -37.37
CA ALA A 46 -7.19 -12.09 -38.70
C ALA A 46 -6.64 -10.84 -39.40
N ASN A 47 -5.75 -11.09 -40.34
CA ASN A 47 -5.25 -10.11 -41.30
C ASN A 47 -6.44 -9.73 -42.22
N CYS A 48 -7.10 -8.60 -41.98
CA CYS A 48 -7.99 -7.99 -42.95
C CYS A 48 -7.25 -6.84 -43.63
N SER A 49 -6.71 -7.12 -44.79
CA SER A 49 -6.24 -6.11 -45.71
C SER A 49 -7.42 -5.40 -46.38
N GLY A 50 -7.48 -4.08 -46.26
CA GLY A 50 -8.28 -3.22 -47.13
C GLY A 50 -9.11 -2.17 -46.40
N GLY A 51 -8.57 -0.95 -46.26
CA GLY A 51 -9.33 0.24 -45.87
C GLY A 51 -8.40 1.32 -45.30
N THR A 52 -8.13 2.32 -46.09
CA THR A 52 -7.36 3.53 -45.76
C THR A 52 -7.90 4.22 -44.51
N GLY A 53 -7.11 4.25 -43.45
CA GLY A 53 -7.38 5.03 -42.24
C GLY A 53 -6.11 5.03 -41.37
N GLY A 54 -5.64 6.20 -40.98
CA GLY A 54 -4.42 6.59 -40.31
C GLY A 54 -3.64 5.51 -39.57
N GLY A 55 -2.45 5.20 -40.04
CA GLY A 55 -1.53 4.29 -39.36
C GLY A 55 -1.09 4.89 -38.03
N ALA A 56 -1.20 4.11 -36.97
CA ALA A 56 -0.35 4.28 -35.81
C ALA A 56 1.09 4.13 -36.31
N GLY A 57 1.84 5.23 -36.39
CA GLY A 57 3.23 5.18 -36.75
C GLY A 57 3.98 4.31 -35.73
N GLU A 58 4.86 3.44 -36.21
CA GLU A 58 5.89 2.86 -35.36
C GLU A 58 6.59 4.03 -34.66
N VAL A 59 6.40 4.14 -33.36
CA VAL A 59 7.16 5.10 -32.55
C VAL A 59 8.56 4.53 -32.45
N GLU A 60 9.52 5.13 -33.15
CA GLU A 60 10.92 4.78 -32.97
C GLU A 60 11.30 4.96 -31.51
N PRO A 61 12.07 4.04 -30.90
CA PRO A 61 12.56 4.22 -29.55
C PRO A 61 13.31 5.54 -29.44
N VAL A 62 12.84 6.44 -28.59
CA VAL A 62 13.53 7.71 -28.35
C VAL A 62 14.68 7.39 -27.39
N GLU A 63 15.93 7.38 -27.87
CA GLU A 63 17.08 7.44 -26.98
C GLU A 63 17.10 8.82 -26.33
N TYR A 64 16.67 8.85 -25.05
CA TYR A 64 16.65 10.06 -24.26
C TYR A 64 18.01 10.30 -23.60
N GLU A 65 18.65 11.44 -23.91
CA GLU A 65 19.84 11.90 -23.20
C GLU A 65 19.44 12.79 -22.01
N GLN A 66 19.65 12.31 -20.80
CA GLN A 66 19.35 13.01 -19.57
C GLN A 66 20.03 14.40 -19.54
N GLY A 67 19.26 15.46 -19.24
CA GLY A 67 19.77 16.83 -19.13
C GLY A 67 19.99 17.55 -20.47
N SER A 68 19.36 17.08 -21.55
CA SER A 68 19.47 17.70 -22.87
C SER A 68 18.70 19.02 -23.02
N SER A 69 17.70 19.27 -22.17
CA SER A 69 16.84 20.46 -22.21
C SER A 69 17.05 21.37 -21.02
N ALA A 70 17.04 22.69 -21.27
CA ALA A 70 17.10 23.69 -20.20
C ALA A 70 15.71 23.91 -19.59
N LEU A 71 15.65 24.04 -18.28
CA LEU A 71 14.43 24.37 -17.54
C LEU A 71 13.81 25.69 -18.05
N LYS A 72 12.54 25.64 -18.41
CA LYS A 72 11.78 26.80 -18.93
C LYS A 72 10.88 27.44 -17.86
N VAL A 73 10.76 26.83 -16.71
CA VAL A 73 9.93 27.25 -15.60
C VAL A 73 10.79 27.33 -14.34
N GLU A 74 10.73 28.45 -13.65
CA GLU A 74 11.42 28.60 -12.37
C GLU A 74 10.50 28.30 -11.21
N LEU A 75 11.09 27.83 -10.11
CA LEU A 75 10.39 27.68 -8.83
C LEU A 75 9.96 29.05 -8.32
N GLY A 76 8.77 29.15 -7.80
CA GLY A 76 8.30 30.35 -7.11
C GLY A 76 9.14 30.70 -5.88
N PRO A 77 9.08 31.93 -5.37
CA PRO A 77 9.79 32.32 -4.16
C PRO A 77 9.30 31.51 -2.96
N GLU A 78 10.23 31.20 -2.05
CA GLU A 78 9.86 30.52 -0.80
C GLU A 78 9.02 31.45 0.07
N ILE A 79 8.05 30.86 0.76
CA ILE A 79 7.20 31.56 1.72
C ILE A 79 8.00 31.80 3.00
N ASP A 80 8.09 33.04 3.42
CA ASP A 80 8.79 33.41 4.64
C ASP A 80 8.12 32.87 5.92
N GLY A 81 8.93 32.58 6.94
CA GLY A 81 8.43 32.21 8.27
C GLY A 81 8.06 30.73 8.43
N VAL A 82 8.27 29.89 7.44
CA VAL A 82 8.11 28.44 7.58
C VAL A 82 9.22 27.88 8.48
N PRO A 83 8.90 27.16 9.59
CA PRO A 83 9.87 26.76 10.61
C PRO A 83 10.60 25.45 10.22
N TYR A 84 11.35 25.46 9.12
CA TYR A 84 12.13 24.29 8.72
C TYR A 84 13.13 23.89 9.80
N PRO A 85 13.14 22.62 10.25
CA PRO A 85 14.17 22.15 11.18
C PRO A 85 15.55 22.18 10.53
N GLU A 86 16.61 22.29 11.35
CA GLU A 86 17.98 22.23 10.85
C GLU A 86 18.24 20.95 10.04
N GLY A 87 18.87 21.08 8.89
CA GLY A 87 19.15 19.96 7.99
C GLY A 87 17.94 19.41 7.23
N TYR A 88 16.83 20.15 7.19
CA TYR A 88 15.64 19.74 6.45
C TYR A 88 15.93 19.45 4.97
N VAL A 89 15.54 18.25 4.53
CA VAL A 89 15.60 17.78 3.14
C VAL A 89 14.19 17.41 2.69
N GLY A 90 13.67 18.14 1.70
CA GLY A 90 12.31 17.91 1.21
C GLY A 90 11.79 19.10 0.41
N PRO A 91 10.51 19.07 0.01
CA PRO A 91 9.89 20.14 -0.73
C PRO A 91 9.80 21.42 0.11
N ARG A 92 9.88 22.58 -0.55
CA ARG A 92 9.72 23.88 0.10
C ARG A 92 8.31 24.42 -0.09
N ALA A 93 7.84 25.21 0.87
CA ALA A 93 6.63 26.00 0.71
C ALA A 93 6.92 27.22 -0.17
N ARG A 94 6.21 27.33 -1.29
CA ARG A 94 6.45 28.36 -2.30
C ARG A 94 5.16 29.07 -2.68
N GLU A 95 5.29 30.32 -3.06
CA GLU A 95 4.22 31.06 -3.74
C GLU A 95 3.97 30.40 -5.11
N LEU A 96 2.70 30.22 -5.45
CA LEU A 96 2.27 29.70 -6.74
C LEU A 96 1.55 30.83 -7.51
N GLU A 97 2.02 31.09 -8.72
CA GLU A 97 1.31 31.98 -9.64
C GLU A 97 0.57 31.17 -10.70
N PRO A 98 -0.69 31.53 -10.99
CA PRO A 98 -1.46 30.83 -12.01
C PRO A 98 -0.77 30.89 -13.37
N PHE A 99 -0.73 29.78 -14.07
CA PHE A 99 -0.15 29.64 -15.40
C PHE A 99 -1.15 29.10 -16.44
N GLY A 100 -2.26 28.55 -16.00
CA GLY A 100 -3.42 28.25 -16.82
C GLY A 100 -4.32 29.48 -16.94
N ASP A 101 -5.08 29.55 -18.02
CA ASP A 101 -6.05 30.63 -18.26
C ASP A 101 -7.51 30.23 -17.97
N GLY A 102 -7.71 29.00 -17.52
CA GLY A 102 -9.03 28.41 -17.23
C GLY A 102 -9.89 28.19 -18.47
N SER A 103 -9.39 28.48 -19.68
CA SER A 103 -10.18 28.38 -20.92
C SER A 103 -10.33 26.93 -21.40
N THR A 104 -9.33 26.08 -21.13
CA THR A 104 -9.34 24.65 -21.48
C THR A 104 -9.47 23.82 -20.22
N ALA A 105 -10.40 22.87 -20.22
CA ALA A 105 -10.50 21.88 -19.15
C ALA A 105 -9.79 20.59 -19.57
N PHE A 106 -8.86 20.14 -18.75
CA PHE A 106 -8.27 18.82 -18.91
C PHE A 106 -9.18 17.74 -18.32
N THR A 107 -9.24 16.59 -18.95
CA THR A 107 -9.96 15.42 -18.46
C THR A 107 -9.03 14.49 -17.70
N VAL A 108 -9.35 14.17 -16.45
CA VAL A 108 -8.56 13.25 -15.63
C VAL A 108 -9.40 12.09 -15.13
N LEU A 109 -8.98 10.86 -15.43
CA LEU A 109 -9.58 9.66 -14.88
C LEU A 109 -8.89 9.31 -13.55
N THR A 110 -9.68 9.15 -12.50
CA THR A 110 -9.19 8.79 -11.17
C THR A 110 -10.07 7.75 -10.48
N ARG A 111 -9.80 7.45 -9.22
CA ARG A 111 -10.54 6.48 -8.41
C ARG A 111 -11.72 7.12 -7.71
N SER A 112 -12.84 6.40 -7.65
CA SER A 112 -13.99 6.82 -6.84
C SER A 112 -13.77 6.45 -5.38
N GLU A 113 -14.06 7.42 -4.52
CA GLU A 113 -14.11 7.26 -3.06
C GLU A 113 -15.52 7.62 -2.60
N ALA A 114 -16.07 6.86 -1.64
CA ALA A 114 -17.49 7.00 -1.24
C ALA A 114 -17.87 8.41 -0.77
N LYS A 115 -16.92 9.13 -0.18
CA LYS A 115 -17.12 10.46 0.40
C LYS A 115 -16.45 11.59 -0.37
N LEU A 116 -15.73 11.27 -1.45
CA LEU A 116 -14.98 12.24 -2.26
C LEU A 116 -15.81 12.66 -3.49
N LYS A 117 -15.97 13.98 -3.64
CA LYS A 117 -16.63 14.61 -4.80
C LYS A 117 -15.65 15.61 -5.42
N LEU A 118 -14.77 15.15 -6.28
CA LEU A 118 -13.66 15.92 -6.82
C LEU A 118 -14.05 17.30 -7.36
N ALA A 119 -15.16 17.42 -8.06
CA ALA A 119 -15.63 18.71 -8.60
C ALA A 119 -15.96 19.80 -7.54
N THR A 120 -16.17 19.39 -6.28
CA THR A 120 -16.47 20.31 -5.16
C THR A 120 -15.54 20.10 -3.97
N ASN A 121 -14.48 19.35 -4.17
CA ASN A 121 -13.47 19.09 -3.14
C ASN A 121 -12.63 20.34 -2.90
N GLU A 122 -12.29 20.65 -1.64
CA GLU A 122 -11.55 21.87 -1.30
C GLU A 122 -10.15 21.88 -1.94
N HIS A 123 -9.45 20.74 -1.95
CA HIS A 123 -8.13 20.65 -2.58
C HIS A 123 -8.19 20.77 -4.11
N SER A 124 -9.24 20.26 -4.76
CA SER A 124 -9.45 20.47 -6.21
C SER A 124 -9.63 21.96 -6.52
N GLN A 125 -10.42 22.66 -5.70
CA GLN A 125 -10.62 24.12 -5.85
C GLN A 125 -9.33 24.91 -5.56
N TYR A 126 -8.58 24.50 -4.54
CA TYR A 126 -7.28 25.07 -4.24
C TYR A 126 -6.33 24.97 -5.45
N LEU A 127 -6.22 23.79 -6.07
CA LEU A 127 -5.35 23.60 -7.23
C LEU A 127 -5.82 24.46 -8.43
N GLU A 128 -7.12 24.51 -8.70
CA GLU A 128 -7.67 25.35 -9.78
C GLU A 128 -7.37 26.84 -9.53
N GLU A 129 -7.58 27.34 -8.30
CA GLU A 129 -7.27 28.72 -7.92
C GLU A 129 -5.78 29.03 -8.06
N LYS A 130 -4.90 28.16 -7.55
CA LYS A 130 -3.45 28.40 -7.51
C LYS A 130 -2.76 28.24 -8.86
N THR A 131 -3.27 27.35 -9.71
CA THR A 131 -2.64 27.05 -11.00
C THR A 131 -3.33 27.72 -12.19
N GLY A 132 -4.59 28.10 -12.07
CA GLY A 132 -5.44 28.52 -13.19
C GLY A 132 -5.77 27.37 -14.15
N VAL A 133 -5.47 26.12 -13.79
CA VAL A 133 -5.74 24.93 -14.62
C VAL A 133 -7.04 24.30 -14.18
N ARG A 134 -8.00 24.23 -15.09
CA ARG A 134 -9.27 23.59 -14.86
C ARG A 134 -9.20 22.10 -15.19
N VAL A 135 -9.72 21.25 -14.30
CA VAL A 135 -9.73 19.78 -14.47
C VAL A 135 -11.14 19.24 -14.30
N GLU A 136 -11.59 18.45 -15.27
CA GLU A 136 -12.82 17.66 -15.22
C GLU A 136 -12.48 16.21 -14.87
N TYR A 137 -12.99 15.75 -13.74
CA TYR A 137 -12.70 14.41 -13.21
C TYR A 137 -13.77 13.40 -13.62
N SER A 138 -13.31 12.29 -14.15
CA SER A 138 -14.11 11.06 -14.27
C SER A 138 -13.57 9.99 -13.30
N THR A 139 -14.42 9.07 -12.87
CA THR A 139 -14.01 8.10 -11.84
C THR A 139 -14.35 6.66 -12.21
N VAL A 140 -13.48 5.75 -11.73
CA VAL A 140 -13.69 4.29 -11.74
C VAL A 140 -13.59 3.73 -10.32
N PRO A 141 -14.22 2.59 -9.98
CA PRO A 141 -14.04 1.94 -8.70
C PRO A 141 -12.56 1.63 -8.40
N GLN A 142 -12.23 1.48 -7.11
CA GLN A 142 -10.91 1.00 -6.69
C GLN A 142 -10.74 -0.50 -6.94
N GLY A 143 -9.50 -0.96 -7.00
CA GLY A 143 -9.13 -2.37 -7.08
C GLY A 143 -9.72 -3.10 -8.30
N ASP A 144 -10.04 -4.36 -8.09
CA ASP A 144 -10.44 -5.30 -9.13
C ASP A 144 -11.70 -4.90 -9.91
N GLU A 145 -12.62 -4.15 -9.30
CA GLU A 145 -13.83 -3.67 -9.99
C GLU A 145 -13.54 -2.56 -11.02
N GLY A 146 -12.50 -1.76 -10.78
CA GLY A 146 -12.10 -0.66 -11.67
C GLY A 146 -11.23 -1.09 -12.83
N THR A 147 -10.40 -2.11 -12.64
CA THR A 147 -9.42 -2.58 -13.63
C THR A 147 -10.06 -2.92 -14.99
N PRO A 148 -11.19 -3.66 -15.08
CA PRO A 148 -11.85 -3.91 -16.37
C PRO A 148 -12.31 -2.64 -17.09
N LYS A 149 -12.73 -1.62 -16.33
CA LYS A 149 -13.18 -0.34 -16.92
C LYS A 149 -12.01 0.45 -17.48
N ILE A 150 -10.87 0.47 -16.77
CA ILE A 150 -9.63 1.10 -17.26
C ILE A 150 -9.18 0.40 -18.54
N ASN A 151 -9.13 -0.95 -18.53
CA ASN A 151 -8.76 -1.73 -19.70
C ASN A 151 -9.70 -1.48 -20.90
N ALA A 152 -11.00 -1.27 -20.65
CA ALA A 152 -11.95 -0.93 -21.71
C ALA A 152 -11.67 0.48 -22.29
N ILE A 153 -11.35 1.47 -21.46
CA ILE A 153 -10.96 2.83 -21.89
C ILE A 153 -9.68 2.76 -22.73
N ILE A 154 -8.64 2.08 -22.22
CA ILE A 154 -7.40 1.89 -22.97
C ILE A 154 -7.64 1.21 -24.34
N SER A 155 -8.43 0.13 -24.34
CA SER A 155 -8.71 -0.65 -25.56
C SER A 155 -9.59 0.09 -26.56
N SER A 156 -10.45 1.02 -26.11
CA SER A 156 -11.27 1.83 -27.02
C SER A 156 -10.49 2.93 -27.72
N GLY A 157 -9.34 3.35 -27.16
CA GLY A 157 -8.57 4.49 -27.62
C GLY A 157 -9.24 5.85 -27.30
N ASP A 158 -10.36 5.89 -26.58
CA ASP A 158 -11.02 7.11 -26.10
C ASP A 158 -10.42 7.48 -24.73
N LEU A 159 -9.20 8.01 -24.79
CA LEU A 159 -8.38 8.26 -23.61
C LEU A 159 -8.70 9.65 -23.01
N PRO A 160 -8.72 9.78 -21.68
CA PRO A 160 -8.67 11.10 -21.03
C PRO A 160 -7.28 11.72 -21.24
N ASP A 161 -7.12 13.02 -20.97
CA ASP A 161 -5.80 13.68 -21.03
C ASP A 161 -4.81 13.05 -20.05
N ALA A 162 -5.27 12.67 -18.86
CA ALA A 162 -4.41 12.02 -17.88
C ALA A 162 -5.14 10.99 -17.01
N PHE A 163 -4.33 10.11 -16.42
CA PHE A 163 -4.75 9.12 -15.42
C PHE A 163 -4.08 9.41 -14.08
N MET A 164 -4.86 9.49 -13.02
CA MET A 164 -4.44 9.71 -11.64
C MET A 164 -5.02 8.60 -10.76
N LEU A 165 -4.44 7.41 -10.85
CA LEU A 165 -5.02 6.17 -10.32
C LEU A 165 -4.38 5.70 -9.02
N GLY A 166 -3.29 6.34 -8.61
CA GLY A 166 -2.57 5.99 -7.39
C GLY A 166 -1.74 4.71 -7.50
N PRO A 167 -1.37 4.13 -6.35
CA PRO A 167 -0.50 2.96 -6.31
C PRO A 167 -1.16 1.69 -6.86
N GLU A 168 -0.32 0.71 -7.20
CA GLU A 168 -0.74 -0.57 -7.78
C GLU A 168 -1.77 -1.31 -6.90
N TRP A 169 -1.59 -1.30 -5.58
CA TRP A 169 -2.53 -1.95 -4.65
C TRP A 169 -3.93 -1.30 -4.64
N MET A 170 -4.05 -0.06 -5.09
CA MET A 170 -5.35 0.59 -5.36
C MET A 170 -5.88 0.29 -6.77
N GLY A 171 -5.13 -0.45 -7.59
CA GLY A 171 -5.41 -0.75 -8.99
C GLY A 171 -4.86 0.30 -9.95
N GLY A 172 -3.84 1.08 -9.56
CA GLY A 172 -3.04 1.92 -10.45
C GLY A 172 -2.21 1.10 -11.43
N PHE A 173 -1.58 1.77 -12.39
CA PHE A 173 -0.73 1.10 -13.36
C PHE A 173 0.53 0.54 -12.72
N THR A 174 0.90 -0.66 -13.11
CA THR A 174 2.23 -1.20 -12.82
C THR A 174 3.28 -0.54 -13.71
N LYS A 175 4.54 -0.53 -13.29
CA LYS A 175 5.66 -0.04 -14.13
C LYS A 175 5.70 -0.73 -15.50
N ALA A 176 5.37 -2.01 -15.56
CA ALA A 176 5.29 -2.76 -16.79
C ALA A 176 4.16 -2.32 -17.73
N GLN A 177 2.99 -1.99 -17.18
CA GLN A 177 1.89 -1.42 -17.97
C GLN A 177 2.25 -0.04 -18.51
N LEU A 178 2.94 0.80 -17.70
CA LEU A 178 3.43 2.09 -18.15
C LEU A 178 4.34 1.94 -19.36
N TYR A 179 5.30 1.02 -19.28
CA TYR A 179 6.22 0.74 -20.39
C TYR A 179 5.48 0.20 -21.61
N ALA A 180 4.61 -0.81 -21.43
CA ALA A 180 3.88 -1.41 -22.53
C ALA A 180 2.95 -0.44 -23.27
N TYR A 181 2.26 0.43 -22.55
CA TYR A 181 1.37 1.44 -23.13
C TYR A 181 2.17 2.62 -23.72
N GLY A 182 3.33 2.92 -23.15
CA GLY A 182 4.28 3.87 -23.72
C GLY A 182 4.81 3.43 -25.07
N GLU A 183 5.27 2.17 -25.21
CA GLU A 183 5.72 1.59 -26.48
C GLU A 183 4.59 1.53 -27.53
N GLN A 184 3.35 1.41 -27.12
CA GLN A 184 2.19 1.47 -28.01
C GLN A 184 1.79 2.91 -28.39
N GLY A 185 2.47 3.93 -27.83
CA GLY A 185 2.16 5.33 -28.08
C GLY A 185 0.84 5.80 -27.44
N LEU A 186 0.30 5.06 -26.46
CA LEU A 186 -0.89 5.44 -25.70
C LEU A 186 -0.57 6.42 -24.56
N PHE A 187 0.64 6.31 -23.99
CA PHE A 187 1.16 7.21 -22.97
C PHE A 187 2.35 8.01 -23.53
N GLN A 188 2.42 9.28 -23.18
CA GLN A 188 3.48 10.16 -23.65
C GLN A 188 4.77 9.93 -22.85
N PRO A 189 5.96 9.90 -23.49
CA PRO A 189 7.24 9.99 -22.81
C PRO A 189 7.38 11.40 -22.22
N LEU A 190 7.75 11.46 -20.93
CA LEU A 190 7.70 12.71 -20.15
C LEU A 190 9.07 13.33 -19.93
N ASP A 191 10.18 12.70 -20.30
CA ASP A 191 11.54 13.11 -19.94
C ASP A 191 11.84 14.56 -20.31
N GLN A 192 11.66 14.93 -21.56
CA GLN A 192 11.88 16.30 -22.01
C GLN A 192 10.93 17.29 -21.34
N LEU A 193 9.67 16.90 -21.15
CA LEU A 193 8.69 17.76 -20.48
C LEU A 193 9.02 17.95 -19.01
N ILE A 194 9.51 16.91 -18.33
CA ILE A 194 9.98 16.99 -16.94
C ILE A 194 11.18 17.93 -16.87
N ASP A 195 12.16 17.78 -17.76
CA ASP A 195 13.36 18.63 -17.77
C ASP A 195 13.03 20.10 -18.07
N GLU A 196 12.00 20.37 -18.86
CA GLU A 196 11.61 21.72 -19.23
C GLU A 196 10.61 22.39 -18.28
N TYR A 197 9.72 21.61 -17.64
CA TYR A 197 8.53 22.14 -16.96
C TYR A 197 8.28 21.63 -15.54
N ALA A 198 9.14 20.76 -14.98
CA ALA A 198 8.92 20.15 -13.68
C ALA A 198 10.05 20.42 -12.65
N PRO A 199 10.23 21.69 -12.22
CA PRO A 199 11.32 22.07 -11.31
C PRO A 199 11.25 21.42 -9.91
N GLU A 200 10.06 21.18 -9.34
CA GLU A 200 9.91 20.50 -8.05
C GLU A 200 10.34 19.03 -8.17
N LEU A 201 9.96 18.36 -9.27
CA LEU A 201 10.37 16.97 -9.54
C LEU A 201 11.87 16.85 -9.78
N GLN A 202 12.49 17.82 -10.46
CA GLN A 202 13.94 17.84 -10.63
C GLN A 202 14.66 18.00 -9.29
N GLN A 203 14.20 18.92 -8.42
CA GLN A 203 14.73 19.03 -7.07
C GLN A 203 14.57 17.74 -6.28
N LEU A 204 13.44 17.05 -6.42
CA LEU A 204 13.21 15.74 -5.81
C LEU A 204 14.19 14.68 -6.30
N PHE A 205 14.52 14.66 -7.60
CA PHE A 205 15.53 13.74 -8.17
C PHE A 205 16.94 14.08 -7.70
N GLU A 206 17.30 15.34 -7.55
CA GLU A 206 18.58 15.75 -6.96
C GLU A 206 18.73 15.28 -5.51
N GLN A 207 17.65 15.37 -4.73
CA GLN A 207 17.61 14.89 -3.34
C GLN A 207 17.60 13.35 -3.25
N ASN A 208 17.12 12.66 -4.28
CA ASN A 208 16.95 11.21 -4.35
C ASN A 208 17.43 10.67 -5.71
N PRO A 209 18.75 10.54 -5.92
CA PRO A 209 19.31 10.19 -7.23
C PRO A 209 18.80 8.87 -7.82
N ASP A 210 18.51 7.88 -6.96
CA ASP A 210 18.00 6.57 -7.39
C ASP A 210 16.53 6.63 -7.87
N LEU A 211 15.79 7.67 -7.50
CA LEU A 211 14.36 7.78 -7.80
C LEU A 211 14.14 7.89 -9.32
N ARG A 212 14.86 8.78 -10.00
CA ARG A 212 14.74 8.92 -11.47
C ARG A 212 15.04 7.59 -12.16
N ALA A 213 16.14 6.92 -11.80
CA ALA A 213 16.50 5.64 -12.37
C ALA A 213 15.42 4.55 -12.13
N SER A 214 14.75 4.58 -10.98
CA SER A 214 13.69 3.63 -10.65
C SER A 214 12.41 3.83 -11.48
N TRP A 215 12.22 5.02 -12.08
CA TRP A 215 11.06 5.36 -12.92
C TRP A 215 11.40 5.42 -14.41
N THR A 216 12.66 5.24 -14.79
CA THR A 216 13.11 5.16 -16.17
C THR A 216 12.88 3.74 -16.71
N ALA A 217 12.09 3.63 -17.76
CA ALA A 217 11.78 2.37 -18.42
C ALA A 217 13.00 1.86 -19.24
N PRO A 218 13.01 0.58 -19.69
CA PRO A 218 14.13 0.00 -20.44
C PRO A 218 14.50 0.73 -21.74
N ASN A 219 13.56 1.46 -22.35
CA ASN A 219 13.80 2.30 -23.52
C ASN A 219 14.32 3.71 -23.18
N GLY A 220 14.66 3.98 -21.92
CA GLY A 220 15.17 5.26 -21.45
C GLY A 220 14.12 6.32 -21.10
N ALA A 221 12.83 6.07 -21.36
CA ALA A 221 11.76 7.04 -21.13
C ALA A 221 11.08 6.88 -19.76
N MET A 222 10.56 7.98 -19.22
CA MET A 222 9.62 8.02 -18.11
C MET A 222 8.20 8.23 -18.62
N TYR A 223 7.24 7.45 -18.13
CA TYR A 223 5.83 7.50 -18.54
C TYR A 223 4.88 7.96 -17.42
N ALA A 224 5.43 8.33 -16.29
CA ALA A 224 4.65 8.82 -15.15
C ALA A 224 5.41 9.86 -14.34
N ILE A 225 4.67 10.77 -13.71
CA ILE A 225 5.16 11.60 -12.62
C ILE A 225 4.89 10.83 -11.32
N PRO A 226 5.91 10.56 -10.49
CA PRO A 226 5.76 9.81 -9.27
C PRO A 226 5.02 10.61 -8.17
N ALA A 227 4.33 9.91 -7.31
CA ALA A 227 3.99 10.35 -5.98
C ALA A 227 4.98 9.71 -5.00
N VAL A 228 5.54 10.49 -4.08
CA VAL A 228 6.57 10.02 -3.15
C VAL A 228 6.07 10.08 -1.72
N ASN A 229 6.17 8.94 -1.04
CA ASN A 229 5.87 8.80 0.37
C ASN A 229 7.03 8.07 1.07
N GLN A 230 7.94 8.82 1.69
CA GLN A 230 9.06 8.27 2.44
C GLN A 230 8.58 7.85 3.84
N CYS A 231 8.18 6.61 3.96
CA CYS A 231 7.58 6.09 5.18
C CYS A 231 8.61 5.30 6.00
N TYR A 232 9.23 5.94 6.99
CA TYR A 232 10.23 5.30 7.84
C TYR A 232 9.73 4.00 8.49
N HIS A 233 8.55 4.02 9.08
CA HIS A 233 8.01 2.84 9.73
C HIS A 233 7.56 1.76 8.74
N CYS A 234 7.31 2.11 7.48
CA CYS A 234 6.93 1.13 6.45
C CYS A 234 8.07 0.19 6.08
N ASN A 235 9.33 0.60 6.33
CA ASN A 235 10.51 -0.21 6.04
C ASN A 235 10.48 -1.61 6.66
N SER A 236 9.69 -1.81 7.73
CA SER A 236 9.53 -3.09 8.43
C SER A 236 8.08 -3.56 8.55
N SER A 237 7.18 -3.06 7.71
CA SER A 237 5.73 -3.27 7.87
C SER A 237 5.33 -4.75 7.89
N ASP A 238 5.95 -5.57 7.07
CA ASP A 238 5.64 -6.99 6.91
C ASP A 238 5.93 -7.83 8.15
N THR A 239 6.77 -7.32 9.06
CA THR A 239 7.17 -8.04 10.27
C THR A 239 6.49 -7.50 11.52
N ARG A 240 5.81 -6.32 11.45
CA ARG A 240 5.32 -5.63 12.64
C ARG A 240 4.26 -6.44 13.37
N THR A 241 4.55 -6.72 14.64
CA THR A 241 3.69 -7.48 15.55
C THR A 241 3.27 -6.56 16.70
N TRP A 242 1.99 -6.58 17.03
CA TRP A 242 1.39 -5.75 18.07
C TRP A 242 1.07 -6.59 19.29
N VAL A 243 1.33 -6.06 20.49
CA VAL A 243 0.93 -6.66 21.75
C VAL A 243 -0.03 -5.73 22.51
N ASN A 244 -1.11 -6.27 23.02
CA ASN A 244 -2.01 -5.56 23.90
C ASN A 244 -1.37 -5.45 25.28
N THR A 245 -1.00 -4.23 25.69
CA THR A 245 -0.29 -3.97 26.95
C THR A 245 -1.13 -4.27 28.18
N THR A 246 -2.46 -4.17 28.08
CA THR A 246 -3.37 -4.49 29.20
C THR A 246 -3.37 -5.99 29.45
N THR A 247 -3.48 -6.82 28.42
CA THR A 247 -3.45 -8.29 28.55
C THR A 247 -2.07 -8.79 28.95
N MET A 248 -1.00 -8.18 28.41
CA MET A 248 0.38 -8.50 28.76
C MET A 248 0.64 -8.27 30.27
N LYS A 249 0.23 -7.11 30.81
CA LYS A 249 0.35 -6.81 32.23
C LYS A 249 -0.50 -7.71 33.10
N ALA A 250 -1.72 -8.03 32.68
CA ALA A 250 -2.60 -8.96 33.41
C ALA A 250 -1.99 -10.37 33.50
N ALA A 251 -1.21 -10.78 32.51
CA ALA A 251 -0.45 -12.03 32.49
C ALA A 251 0.87 -11.96 33.30
N GLY A 252 1.17 -10.84 33.95
CA GLY A 252 2.36 -10.67 34.80
C GLY A 252 3.61 -10.15 34.07
N TRP A 253 3.47 -9.73 32.82
CA TRP A 253 4.60 -9.24 32.00
C TRP A 253 4.63 -7.71 31.99
N SER A 254 5.76 -7.13 32.41
CA SER A 254 6.00 -5.68 32.37
C SER A 254 7.00 -5.25 31.28
N GLU A 255 7.76 -6.20 30.74
CA GLU A 255 8.72 -6.01 29.65
C GLU A 255 8.38 -6.96 28.50
N HIS A 256 8.82 -6.59 27.30
CA HIS A 256 8.70 -7.45 26.12
C HIS A 256 9.63 -8.68 26.24
N PRO A 257 9.23 -9.84 25.70
CA PRO A 257 10.07 -11.03 25.66
C PRO A 257 11.34 -10.78 24.85
N LYS A 258 12.47 -11.36 25.29
CA LYS A 258 13.79 -11.22 24.69
C LYS A 258 14.20 -12.44 23.86
N THR A 259 13.52 -13.56 24.04
CA THR A 259 13.75 -14.81 23.31
C THR A 259 12.43 -15.42 22.84
N LEU A 260 12.51 -16.33 21.87
CA LEU A 260 11.34 -17.08 21.41
C LEU A 260 10.70 -17.88 22.55
N ASP A 261 11.50 -18.44 23.46
CA ASP A 261 10.99 -19.18 24.62
C ASP A 261 10.22 -18.26 25.59
N GLU A 262 10.74 -17.05 25.84
CA GLU A 262 10.02 -16.05 26.64
C GLU A 262 8.75 -15.58 25.93
N PHE A 263 8.75 -15.46 24.61
CA PHE A 263 7.55 -15.13 23.84
C PHE A 263 6.49 -16.24 23.97
N GLU A 264 6.89 -17.49 23.83
CA GLU A 264 5.99 -18.63 24.08
C GLU A 264 5.44 -18.61 25.50
N GLN A 265 6.30 -18.37 26.50
CA GLN A 265 5.87 -18.30 27.91
C GLN A 265 4.87 -17.16 28.12
N MET A 266 5.10 -15.98 27.53
CA MET A 266 4.15 -14.86 27.58
C MET A 266 2.77 -15.25 27.03
N LEU A 267 2.72 -15.93 25.88
CA LEU A 267 1.47 -16.39 25.30
C LEU A 267 0.76 -17.41 26.22
N ARG A 268 1.51 -18.32 26.87
CA ARG A 268 0.96 -19.29 27.83
C ARG A 268 0.41 -18.62 29.08
N ASP A 269 1.11 -17.63 29.61
CA ASP A 269 0.68 -16.84 30.78
C ASP A 269 -0.56 -15.99 30.45
N MET A 270 -0.63 -15.41 29.24
CA MET A 270 -1.82 -14.74 28.73
C MET A 270 -3.03 -15.68 28.70
N LYS A 271 -2.87 -16.88 28.16
CA LYS A 271 -3.92 -17.91 28.10
C LYS A 271 -4.37 -18.35 29.51
N ALA A 272 -3.42 -18.47 30.43
CA ALA A 272 -3.72 -18.86 31.81
C ALA A 272 -4.41 -17.73 32.61
N SER A 273 -4.09 -16.47 32.31
CA SER A 273 -4.66 -15.30 33.01
C SER A 273 -6.12 -15.05 32.61
N ASP A 274 -6.51 -15.40 31.40
CA ASP A 274 -7.84 -15.20 30.85
C ASP A 274 -8.21 -16.33 29.86
N PRO A 275 -9.07 -17.28 30.25
CA PRO A 275 -9.47 -18.39 29.38
C PRO A 275 -10.19 -17.98 28.09
N ASP A 276 -10.76 -16.78 28.06
CA ASP A 276 -11.46 -16.24 26.89
C ASP A 276 -10.55 -15.44 25.96
N LEU A 277 -9.30 -15.21 26.36
CA LEU A 277 -8.31 -14.51 25.55
C LEU A 277 -7.73 -15.43 24.49
N LEU A 278 -7.62 -14.95 23.29
CA LEU A 278 -6.81 -15.53 22.22
C LEU A 278 -5.39 -14.95 22.37
N PRO A 279 -4.42 -15.74 22.86
CA PRO A 279 -3.07 -15.20 23.14
C PRO A 279 -2.45 -14.57 21.91
N MET A 280 -2.59 -15.22 20.74
CA MET A 280 -2.20 -14.68 19.44
C MET A 280 -3.29 -14.99 18.42
N SER A 281 -3.66 -14.00 17.62
CA SER A 281 -4.60 -14.12 16.51
C SER A 281 -4.14 -13.26 15.33
N GLY A 282 -4.87 -13.27 14.23
CA GLY A 282 -4.59 -12.53 13.01
C GLY A 282 -5.75 -12.66 12.03
N ASP A 283 -5.52 -12.31 10.79
CA ASP A 283 -6.45 -12.58 9.69
C ASP A 283 -5.75 -13.28 8.52
N SER A 284 -6.54 -13.79 7.58
CA SER A 284 -6.01 -14.58 6.46
C SER A 284 -5.14 -13.77 5.47
N SER A 285 -5.13 -12.44 5.55
CA SER A 285 -4.30 -11.60 4.70
C SER A 285 -2.87 -11.43 5.23
N VAL A 286 -2.67 -11.56 6.56
CA VAL A 286 -1.37 -11.40 7.22
C VAL A 286 -1.15 -12.53 8.22
N LEU A 287 -0.42 -13.56 7.79
CA LEU A 287 -0.12 -14.71 8.65
C LEU A 287 0.79 -14.31 9.83
N PRO A 288 0.59 -14.90 11.02
CA PRO A 288 1.20 -14.41 12.27
C PRO A 288 2.64 -14.88 12.47
N PHE A 289 3.46 -14.88 11.43
CA PHE A 289 4.81 -15.45 11.49
C PHE A 289 5.93 -14.42 11.55
N GLY A 290 5.65 -13.12 11.41
CA GLY A 290 6.65 -12.08 11.20
C GLY A 290 7.83 -12.10 12.16
N LEU A 291 7.61 -11.89 13.47
CA LEU A 291 8.70 -11.93 14.46
C LEU A 291 9.21 -13.36 14.71
N ILE A 292 8.36 -14.36 14.58
CA ILE A 292 8.80 -15.76 14.65
C ILE A 292 9.79 -16.04 13.52
N ALA A 293 9.45 -15.69 12.28
CA ALA A 293 10.35 -15.86 11.14
C ALA A 293 11.64 -15.05 11.31
N ALA A 294 11.54 -13.78 11.75
CA ALA A 294 12.69 -12.92 12.00
C ALA A 294 13.68 -13.52 13.02
N SER A 295 13.20 -14.31 13.98
CA SER A 295 14.06 -14.99 14.97
C SER A 295 14.85 -16.18 14.41
N PHE A 296 14.54 -16.64 13.21
CA PHE A 296 15.23 -17.74 12.53
C PHE A 296 16.02 -17.30 11.31
N MET A 297 15.49 -16.32 10.54
CA MET A 297 16.02 -16.02 9.21
C MET A 297 15.66 -14.62 8.72
N ASN A 298 16.37 -14.14 7.71
CA ASN A 298 15.92 -13.06 6.86
C ASN A 298 14.85 -13.60 5.88
N PHE A 299 13.58 -13.29 6.18
CA PHE A 299 12.47 -13.76 5.36
C PHE A 299 12.30 -12.99 4.04
N GLY A 300 12.99 -11.83 3.92
CA GLY A 300 12.92 -10.97 2.73
C GLY A 300 11.60 -10.20 2.60
N ILE A 301 11.59 -9.28 1.67
CA ILE A 301 10.36 -8.57 1.28
C ILE A 301 9.59 -9.43 0.26
N GLN A 302 8.29 -9.57 0.45
CA GLN A 302 7.45 -10.44 -0.40
C GLN A 302 8.01 -11.88 -0.54
N ARG A 303 8.69 -12.39 0.50
CA ARG A 303 9.30 -13.73 0.53
C ARG A 303 10.47 -13.92 -0.45
N ILE A 304 11.07 -12.83 -0.88
CA ILE A 304 12.23 -12.82 -1.77
C ILE A 304 13.39 -12.12 -1.07
N ARG A 305 14.58 -12.71 -1.15
CA ARG A 305 15.83 -12.07 -0.75
C ARG A 305 16.96 -12.38 -1.73
N ARG A 306 18.01 -11.59 -1.64
CA ARG A 306 19.29 -11.93 -2.29
C ARG A 306 20.18 -12.71 -1.34
N ASP A 307 20.89 -13.65 -1.92
CA ASP A 307 22.00 -14.35 -1.27
C ASP A 307 23.20 -14.28 -2.24
N GLY A 308 24.03 -13.26 -2.07
CA GLY A 308 24.99 -12.88 -3.09
C GLY A 308 24.33 -12.51 -4.41
N ASP A 309 24.70 -13.21 -5.48
CA ASP A 309 24.12 -13.01 -6.82
C ASP A 309 22.83 -13.84 -7.06
N THR A 310 22.44 -14.67 -6.12
CA THR A 310 21.27 -15.55 -6.24
C THR A 310 20.02 -14.88 -5.66
N ILE A 311 18.89 -14.99 -6.36
CA ILE A 311 17.57 -14.63 -5.86
C ILE A 311 16.94 -15.87 -5.25
N VAL A 312 16.49 -15.77 -4.00
CA VAL A 312 15.95 -16.88 -3.21
C VAL A 312 14.50 -16.64 -2.85
N TYR A 313 13.65 -17.65 -3.08
CA TYR A 313 12.28 -17.70 -2.56
C TYR A 313 12.30 -18.34 -1.17
N THR A 314 12.17 -17.52 -0.13
CA THR A 314 12.46 -17.88 1.26
C THR A 314 11.55 -18.95 1.88
N PRO A 315 10.30 -19.19 1.43
CA PRO A 315 9.51 -20.32 1.94
C PRO A 315 10.10 -21.71 1.67
N LEU A 316 11.07 -21.82 0.76
CA LEU A 316 11.77 -23.11 0.49
C LEU A 316 12.98 -23.35 1.40
N ASP A 317 13.32 -22.39 2.28
CA ASP A 317 14.47 -22.49 3.18
C ASP A 317 14.14 -23.43 4.36
N GLU A 318 15.09 -24.29 4.76
CA GLU A 318 14.96 -25.16 5.94
C GLU A 318 14.75 -24.37 7.26
N GLN A 319 15.17 -23.10 7.33
CA GLN A 319 14.86 -22.24 8.46
C GLN A 319 13.35 -21.90 8.50
N PHE A 320 12.70 -21.76 7.34
CA PHE A 320 11.26 -21.57 7.30
C PHE A 320 10.48 -22.80 7.75
N ARG A 321 11.00 -24.01 7.49
CA ARG A 321 10.46 -25.23 8.07
C ARG A 321 10.40 -25.15 9.59
N LYS A 322 11.46 -24.66 10.25
CA LYS A 322 11.49 -24.46 11.72
C LYS A 322 10.46 -23.41 12.19
N VAL A 323 10.22 -22.37 11.40
CA VAL A 323 9.14 -21.40 11.68
C VAL A 323 7.78 -22.09 11.68
N LEU A 324 7.55 -22.97 10.70
CA LEU A 324 6.29 -23.73 10.60
C LEU A 324 6.14 -24.76 11.74
N GLU A 325 7.23 -25.36 12.22
CA GLU A 325 7.23 -26.23 13.41
C GLU A 325 6.75 -25.47 14.66
N VAL A 326 7.25 -24.23 14.85
CA VAL A 326 6.79 -23.36 15.95
C VAL A 326 5.32 -22.99 15.77
N ALA A 327 4.92 -22.59 14.55
CA ALA A 327 3.53 -22.21 14.26
C ALA A 327 2.55 -23.38 14.48
N ALA A 328 2.90 -24.57 14.03
CA ALA A 328 2.11 -25.78 14.23
C ALA A 328 1.95 -26.11 15.72
N ARG A 329 3.05 -26.07 16.48
CA ARG A 329 3.05 -26.29 17.92
C ARG A 329 2.21 -25.23 18.65
N PHE A 330 2.37 -23.97 18.34
CA PHE A 330 1.59 -22.88 18.96
C PHE A 330 0.10 -23.01 18.62
N THR A 331 -0.25 -23.41 17.41
CA THR A 331 -1.64 -23.64 17.01
C THR A 331 -2.23 -24.85 17.72
N ALA A 332 -1.48 -25.97 17.83
CA ALA A 332 -1.91 -27.17 18.54
C ALA A 332 -2.14 -26.90 20.04
N ASP A 333 -1.27 -26.10 20.66
CA ASP A 333 -1.38 -25.68 22.06
C ASP A 333 -2.45 -24.61 22.30
N GLY A 334 -3.08 -24.10 21.22
CA GLY A 334 -4.07 -23.00 21.27
C GLY A 334 -3.46 -21.69 21.73
N LEU A 335 -2.19 -21.44 21.42
CA LEU A 335 -1.51 -20.15 21.58
C LEU A 335 -1.76 -19.27 20.36
N ILE A 336 -1.87 -19.84 19.16
CA ILE A 336 -2.38 -19.19 17.96
C ILE A 336 -3.83 -19.62 17.73
N ASP A 337 -4.72 -18.67 17.54
CA ASP A 337 -6.11 -18.93 17.19
C ASP A 337 -6.22 -19.55 15.79
N ARG A 338 -6.90 -20.69 15.70
CA ARG A 338 -7.11 -21.40 14.42
C ARG A 338 -7.89 -20.60 13.39
N ASN A 339 -8.76 -19.68 13.83
CA ASN A 339 -9.50 -18.80 12.90
C ASN A 339 -8.59 -17.77 12.20
N THR A 340 -7.38 -17.52 12.69
CA THR A 340 -6.38 -16.66 12.05
C THR A 340 -6.21 -16.94 10.56
N TYR A 341 -6.28 -18.20 10.18
CA TYR A 341 -6.03 -18.65 8.80
C TYR A 341 -7.23 -18.48 7.86
N THR A 342 -8.41 -18.10 8.38
CA THR A 342 -9.65 -18.01 7.58
C THR A 342 -10.50 -16.78 7.85
N GLN A 343 -10.30 -16.10 8.97
CA GLN A 343 -11.09 -14.92 9.31
C GLN A 343 -10.65 -13.69 8.54
N THR A 344 -11.58 -12.77 8.33
CA THR A 344 -11.32 -11.46 7.72
C THR A 344 -10.81 -10.44 8.73
N ASN A 345 -10.23 -9.33 8.25
CA ASN A 345 -9.81 -8.23 9.12
C ASN A 345 -10.97 -7.64 9.95
N ASP A 346 -12.17 -7.53 9.37
CA ASP A 346 -13.36 -7.08 10.12
C ASP A 346 -13.75 -8.02 11.25
N GLN A 347 -13.53 -9.33 11.09
CA GLN A 347 -13.75 -10.32 12.15
C GLN A 347 -12.72 -10.16 13.27
N LEU A 348 -11.44 -9.97 12.91
CA LEU A 348 -10.36 -9.69 13.85
C LEU A 348 -10.62 -8.40 14.64
N LYS A 349 -11.00 -7.30 13.98
CA LYS A 349 -11.34 -6.03 14.63
C LYS A 349 -12.47 -6.16 15.65
N ARG A 350 -13.48 -6.98 15.38
CA ARG A 350 -14.52 -7.27 16.39
C ARG A 350 -14.00 -7.94 17.65
N LEU A 351 -12.91 -8.68 17.56
CA LEU A 351 -12.25 -9.31 18.71
C LEU A 351 -11.37 -8.29 19.47
N THR A 352 -10.56 -7.52 18.75
CA THR A 352 -9.69 -6.50 19.36
C THR A 352 -10.48 -5.36 19.99
N MET A 353 -11.60 -4.95 19.34
CA MET A 353 -12.47 -3.86 19.74
C MET A 353 -13.69 -4.30 20.57
N ASN A 354 -13.66 -5.50 21.13
CA ASN A 354 -14.75 -6.00 21.96
C ASN A 354 -15.07 -5.00 23.11
N LYS A 355 -16.35 -4.79 23.39
CA LYS A 355 -16.84 -3.73 24.31
C LYS A 355 -16.26 -3.82 25.71
N GLU A 356 -16.09 -5.01 26.25
CA GLU A 356 -15.62 -5.20 27.62
C GLU A 356 -14.08 -5.11 27.70
N LYS A 357 -13.38 -5.88 26.89
CA LYS A 357 -11.91 -5.95 26.81
C LYS A 357 -11.51 -6.51 25.45
N SER A 358 -10.26 -6.28 25.02
CA SER A 358 -9.72 -6.99 23.87
C SER A 358 -9.76 -8.50 24.13
N ARG A 359 -10.13 -9.26 23.11
CA ARG A 359 -10.07 -10.73 23.10
C ARG A 359 -8.78 -11.24 22.47
N VAL A 360 -7.88 -10.36 22.05
CA VAL A 360 -6.62 -10.68 21.40
C VAL A 360 -5.46 -10.08 22.18
N GLY A 361 -4.46 -10.90 22.49
CA GLY A 361 -3.25 -10.50 23.18
C GLY A 361 -2.17 -9.99 22.22
N VAL A 362 -1.86 -10.78 21.19
CA VAL A 362 -0.83 -10.48 20.18
C VAL A 362 -1.41 -10.67 18.79
N LEU A 363 -1.01 -9.82 17.83
CA LEU A 363 -1.36 -9.97 16.42
C LEU A 363 -0.29 -9.35 15.52
N GLN A 364 -0.19 -9.82 14.28
CA GLN A 364 0.66 -9.23 13.25
C GLN A 364 -0.18 -8.37 12.31
N MET A 365 0.28 -7.12 12.08
CA MET A 365 -0.38 -6.19 11.16
C MET A 365 0.55 -5.04 10.81
N GLY A 366 0.53 -4.56 9.57
CA GLY A 366 1.39 -3.48 9.10
C GLY A 366 1.24 -2.16 9.87
N ASN A 367 0.03 -1.86 10.34
CA ASN A 367 -0.28 -0.64 11.11
C ASN A 367 -1.49 -0.84 12.02
N GLN A 368 -1.77 0.16 12.85
CA GLN A 368 -2.85 0.10 13.83
C GLN A 368 -4.26 0.20 13.22
N TRP A 369 -4.41 0.69 11.99
CA TRP A 369 -5.70 0.68 11.28
C TRP A 369 -6.19 -0.75 10.97
N GLY A 370 -5.26 -1.69 10.81
CA GLY A 370 -5.60 -3.11 10.69
C GLY A 370 -5.96 -3.76 12.04
N VAL A 371 -5.52 -3.18 13.16
CA VAL A 371 -5.81 -3.70 14.51
C VAL A 371 -7.19 -3.28 14.98
N ALA A 372 -7.59 -2.03 14.69
CA ALA A 372 -8.80 -1.42 15.23
C ALA A 372 -9.36 -0.34 14.30
N ASP A 373 -10.64 -0.03 14.44
CA ASP A 373 -11.22 1.17 13.85
C ASP A 373 -10.80 2.38 14.70
N ILE A 374 -9.95 3.22 14.13
CA ILE A 374 -9.39 4.37 14.82
C ILE A 374 -10.31 5.56 14.59
N ASP A 375 -10.81 6.13 15.69
CA ASP A 375 -11.59 7.35 15.69
C ASP A 375 -11.05 8.27 16.79
N PHE A 376 -10.43 9.35 16.38
CA PHE A 376 -9.77 10.31 17.27
C PHE A 376 -10.75 11.21 18.08
N GLY A 377 -12.03 11.02 18.00
CA GLY A 377 -13.02 11.88 18.68
C GLY A 377 -14.06 11.17 19.54
N ASN A 378 -14.24 9.87 19.38
CA ASN A 378 -15.40 9.13 19.90
C ASN A 378 -15.17 8.32 21.17
N GLY A 379 -14.03 8.46 21.83
CA GLY A 379 -13.73 7.78 23.10
C GLY A 379 -13.44 6.27 22.98
N ASN A 380 -13.35 5.73 21.76
CA ASN A 380 -12.91 4.36 21.56
C ASN A 380 -11.40 4.33 21.33
N GLU A 381 -10.66 4.39 22.42
CA GLU A 381 -9.19 4.45 22.38
C GLU A 381 -8.52 3.09 22.59
N ARG A 382 -9.25 1.99 22.44
CA ARG A 382 -8.71 0.64 22.67
C ARG A 382 -7.50 0.29 21.75
N TRP A 383 -7.42 0.90 20.57
CA TRP A 383 -6.27 0.76 19.69
C TRP A 383 -4.95 1.19 20.35
N ARG A 384 -4.98 2.10 21.34
CA ARG A 384 -3.81 2.53 22.11
C ARG A 384 -3.28 1.49 23.09
N GLU A 385 -4.08 0.46 23.38
CA GLU A 385 -3.61 -0.68 24.18
C GLU A 385 -2.59 -1.52 23.40
N PHE A 386 -2.55 -1.39 22.06
CA PHE A 386 -1.66 -2.14 21.20
C PHE A 386 -0.42 -1.31 20.85
N VAL A 387 0.75 -1.81 21.28
CA VAL A 387 2.06 -1.27 20.95
C VAL A 387 2.86 -2.29 20.16
N ALA A 388 3.87 -1.84 19.41
CA ALA A 388 4.73 -2.76 18.67
C ALA A 388 5.53 -3.65 19.65
N LEU A 389 5.50 -4.96 19.43
CA LEU A 389 6.27 -5.94 20.19
C LEU A 389 7.73 -5.90 19.74
N SER A 390 8.68 -5.90 20.68
CA SER A 390 10.12 -5.97 20.37
C SER A 390 10.47 -7.27 19.65
N ALA A 391 11.44 -7.19 18.75
CA ALA A 391 12.06 -8.39 18.20
C ALA A 391 12.78 -9.19 19.30
N PHE A 392 12.81 -10.49 19.16
CA PHE A 392 13.37 -11.41 20.13
C PHE A 392 14.33 -12.41 19.46
N ALA A 393 15.33 -12.87 20.22
CA ALA A 393 16.32 -13.83 19.76
C ALA A 393 15.68 -15.21 19.47
N GLY A 394 16.25 -15.92 18.50
CA GLY A 394 15.88 -17.28 18.17
C GLY A 394 16.30 -18.31 19.22
N PRO A 395 15.94 -19.60 19.04
CA PRO A 395 16.13 -20.66 20.05
C PRO A 395 17.61 -20.90 20.43
N GLU A 396 18.53 -20.67 19.52
CA GLU A 396 19.99 -20.82 19.73
C GLU A 396 20.68 -19.48 20.02
N GLY A 397 19.91 -18.45 20.37
CA GLY A 397 20.41 -17.10 20.61
C GLY A 397 20.70 -16.30 19.34
N GLN A 398 20.15 -16.71 18.19
CA GLN A 398 20.30 -15.96 16.93
C GLN A 398 19.72 -14.56 17.09
N THR A 399 20.48 -13.57 16.61
CA THR A 399 19.97 -12.20 16.48
C THR A 399 18.84 -12.18 15.45
N PRO A 400 17.69 -11.60 15.76
CA PRO A 400 16.59 -11.51 14.79
C PRO A 400 17.00 -10.66 13.59
N ILE A 401 16.46 -10.98 12.41
CA ILE A 401 16.69 -10.24 11.17
C ILE A 401 15.35 -9.75 10.64
N ILE A 402 15.15 -8.45 10.71
CA ILE A 402 13.93 -7.80 10.24
C ILE A 402 14.11 -7.42 8.75
N PRO A 403 13.30 -7.94 7.83
CA PRO A 403 13.27 -7.44 6.47
C PRO A 403 13.08 -5.93 6.47
N TRP A 404 13.99 -5.20 5.82
CA TRP A 404 14.04 -3.75 5.87
C TRP A 404 14.28 -3.18 4.49
N ASP A 405 13.33 -2.39 3.99
CA ASP A 405 13.43 -1.69 2.72
C ASP A 405 13.45 -0.18 2.94
N GLU A 406 14.61 0.43 2.76
CA GLU A 406 14.79 1.89 2.78
C GLU A 406 14.34 2.55 1.46
N GLY A 407 13.73 1.77 0.58
CA GLY A 407 13.17 2.27 -0.68
C GLY A 407 12.06 3.29 -0.45
N HIS A 408 11.89 4.15 -1.41
CA HIS A 408 10.75 5.05 -1.41
C HIS A 408 9.47 4.24 -1.66
N SER A 409 8.44 4.46 -0.84
CA SER A 409 7.08 4.07 -1.20
C SER A 409 6.60 5.01 -2.30
N ASP A 410 7.24 4.92 -3.48
CA ASP A 410 6.85 5.67 -4.64
C ASP A 410 5.71 4.97 -5.38
N ALA A 411 4.81 5.74 -5.89
CA ALA A 411 3.65 5.27 -6.64
C ALA A 411 3.47 6.11 -7.91
N VAL A 412 2.65 5.61 -8.82
CA VAL A 412 2.21 6.39 -9.97
C VAL A 412 1.34 7.55 -9.49
N GLY A 413 1.82 8.78 -9.60
CA GLY A 413 1.05 9.98 -9.30
C GLY A 413 0.19 10.41 -10.47
N LEU A 414 0.80 10.59 -11.65
CA LEU A 414 0.09 11.00 -12.86
C LEU A 414 0.71 10.35 -14.11
N VAL A 415 -0.15 9.91 -15.03
CA VAL A 415 0.22 9.44 -16.38
C VAL A 415 -0.48 10.34 -17.39
N ILE A 416 0.24 10.85 -18.38
CA ILE A 416 -0.32 11.68 -19.44
C ILE A 416 -0.52 10.83 -20.70
N SER A 417 -1.74 10.83 -21.23
CA SER A 417 -2.06 10.04 -22.43
C SER A 417 -1.69 10.77 -23.70
N SER A 418 -1.66 10.05 -24.81
CA SER A 418 -1.45 10.63 -26.14
C SER A 418 -2.61 11.53 -26.61
N ALA A 419 -3.76 11.51 -25.93
CA ALA A 419 -4.89 12.40 -26.23
C ALA A 419 -4.69 13.81 -25.67
N CYS A 420 -3.78 14.02 -24.71
CA CYS A 420 -3.52 15.33 -24.13
C CYS A 420 -2.83 16.25 -25.16
N GLU A 421 -3.51 17.33 -25.55
CA GLU A 421 -3.00 18.30 -26.54
C GLU A 421 -1.99 19.29 -25.94
N ASP A 422 -2.03 19.52 -24.61
CA ASP A 422 -1.08 20.37 -23.90
C ASP A 422 -0.44 19.64 -22.71
N PRO A 423 0.47 18.69 -22.98
CA PRO A 423 1.13 17.93 -21.92
C PRO A 423 2.10 18.78 -21.08
N ALA A 424 2.60 19.90 -21.58
CA ALA A 424 3.47 20.79 -20.82
C ALA A 424 2.72 21.44 -19.65
N THR A 425 1.51 21.94 -19.87
CA THR A 425 0.65 22.47 -18.80
C THR A 425 0.25 21.37 -17.82
N MET A 426 -0.04 20.15 -18.30
CA MET A 426 -0.39 19.03 -17.44
C MET A 426 0.81 18.56 -16.57
N VAL A 427 2.04 18.56 -17.10
CA VAL A 427 3.26 18.29 -16.32
C VAL A 427 3.46 19.37 -15.24
N ARG A 428 3.31 20.66 -15.57
CA ARG A 428 3.38 21.74 -14.58
C ARG A 428 2.32 21.59 -13.48
N TRP A 429 1.09 21.23 -13.86
CA TRP A 429 0.01 21.00 -12.90
C TRP A 429 0.32 19.84 -11.94
N ALA A 430 0.96 18.78 -12.42
CA ALA A 430 1.41 17.68 -11.58
C ALA A 430 2.61 18.07 -10.72
N ASP A 431 3.56 18.83 -11.27
CA ASP A 431 4.78 19.23 -10.60
C ASP A 431 4.52 20.12 -9.38
N VAL A 432 3.64 21.11 -9.49
CA VAL A 432 3.31 22.00 -8.36
C VAL A 432 2.73 21.25 -7.16
N GLN A 433 2.11 20.08 -7.37
CA GLN A 433 1.59 19.25 -6.30
C GLN A 433 2.69 18.55 -5.48
N LEU A 434 3.93 18.51 -5.99
CA LEU A 434 5.10 18.01 -5.27
C LEU A 434 5.69 19.03 -4.28
N GLY A 435 5.28 20.29 -4.36
CA GLY A 435 5.65 21.32 -3.39
C GLY A 435 5.09 21.01 -1.98
N LEU A 436 5.71 21.60 -0.94
CA LEU A 436 5.34 21.31 0.45
C LEU A 436 3.88 21.67 0.76
N LEU A 437 3.46 22.89 0.40
CA LEU A 437 2.12 23.37 0.74
C LEU A 437 1.03 22.54 0.04
N PRO A 438 1.06 22.29 -1.29
CA PRO A 438 0.09 21.42 -1.93
C PRO A 438 0.09 19.98 -1.38
N SER A 439 1.26 19.45 -1.04
CA SER A 439 1.36 18.09 -0.45
C SER A 439 0.69 18.00 0.93
N LEU A 440 0.83 19.03 1.78
CA LEU A 440 0.18 19.08 3.09
C LEU A 440 -1.33 19.36 2.96
N GLU A 441 -1.73 20.33 2.12
CA GLU A 441 -3.15 20.65 1.82
C GLU A 441 -3.90 19.44 1.29
N ARG A 442 -3.27 18.64 0.43
CA ARG A 442 -3.83 17.38 -0.09
C ARG A 442 -4.29 16.45 1.04
N GLY A 443 -3.44 16.25 2.04
CA GLY A 443 -3.72 15.29 3.13
C GLY A 443 -4.57 15.87 4.24
N MET A 444 -4.30 17.10 4.63
CA MET A 444 -4.85 17.71 5.84
C MET A 444 -5.93 18.77 5.59
N GLY A 445 -6.01 19.29 4.37
CA GLY A 445 -6.91 20.40 4.03
C GLY A 445 -6.28 21.77 4.28
N THR A 446 -7.10 22.80 4.39
CA THR A 446 -6.70 24.21 4.33
C THR A 446 -5.83 24.65 5.51
N LEU A 447 -4.66 25.25 5.20
CA LEU A 447 -3.76 25.89 6.15
C LEU A 447 -4.50 26.96 6.98
N GLY A 448 -4.22 27.01 8.28
CA GLY A 448 -4.87 27.89 9.25
C GLY A 448 -6.25 27.45 9.70
N LEU A 449 -6.84 26.43 9.07
CA LEU A 449 -8.13 25.85 9.47
C LEU A 449 -7.97 24.46 10.07
N TYR A 450 -7.27 23.54 9.39
CA TYR A 450 -7.09 22.17 9.84
C TYR A 450 -5.68 21.88 10.34
N TRP A 451 -4.72 22.66 9.94
CA TRP A 451 -3.32 22.60 10.36
C TRP A 451 -2.67 23.99 10.27
N ASP A 452 -1.52 24.16 10.92
CA ASP A 452 -0.73 25.39 10.85
C ASP A 452 0.76 25.06 10.98
N TRP A 453 1.60 26.03 10.64
CA TRP A 453 3.03 25.93 10.91
C TRP A 453 3.27 25.78 12.41
N ALA A 454 4.26 24.98 12.80
CA ALA A 454 4.60 24.82 14.21
C ALA A 454 5.11 26.12 14.83
N ASP A 455 4.86 26.32 16.12
CA ASP A 455 5.20 27.55 16.86
C ASP A 455 6.68 27.63 17.32
N GLY A 456 7.50 26.63 16.97
CA GLY A 456 8.92 26.51 17.33
C GLY A 456 9.19 25.89 18.71
N GLU A 457 8.18 25.70 19.57
CA GLU A 457 8.29 24.97 20.85
C GLU A 457 7.91 23.50 20.69
N GLN A 458 7.11 23.18 19.67
CA GLN A 458 6.65 21.83 19.38
C GLN A 458 7.76 20.97 18.78
N LEU A 459 7.78 19.70 19.16
CA LEU A 459 8.69 18.71 18.61
C LEU A 459 7.97 17.83 17.59
N GLY A 460 8.66 17.55 16.49
CA GLY A 460 8.26 16.58 15.49
C GLY A 460 8.38 15.14 16.01
N ILE A 461 7.91 14.20 15.21
CA ILE A 461 7.87 12.77 15.55
C ILE A 461 9.26 12.22 15.84
N ASP A 462 10.29 12.75 15.20
CA ASP A 462 11.69 12.36 15.38
C ASP A 462 12.43 13.13 16.51
N GLY A 463 11.74 14.05 17.17
CA GLY A 463 12.28 14.85 18.27
C GLY A 463 13.00 16.13 17.83
N ARG A 464 13.13 16.44 16.53
CA ARG A 464 13.57 17.75 16.03
C ARG A 464 12.43 18.78 16.18
N PRO A 465 12.69 20.09 16.06
CA PRO A 465 11.62 21.08 15.98
C PRO A 465 10.58 20.69 14.92
N ALA A 466 9.30 20.79 15.25
CA ALA A 466 8.23 20.44 14.33
C ALA A 466 8.15 21.45 13.17
N LEU A 467 7.75 20.98 12.00
CA LEU A 467 7.48 21.80 10.82
C LEU A 467 6.04 22.32 10.84
N TYR A 468 5.09 21.45 11.19
CA TYR A 468 3.66 21.78 11.22
C TYR A 468 2.93 21.02 12.33
N ALA A 469 1.75 21.50 12.67
CA ALA A 469 0.87 20.89 13.68
C ALA A 469 -0.57 20.80 13.17
N LYS A 470 -1.23 19.68 13.43
CA LYS A 470 -2.67 19.53 13.21
C LYS A 470 -3.45 20.37 14.23
N LEU A 471 -4.43 21.11 13.76
CA LEU A 471 -5.34 21.87 14.61
C LEU A 471 -6.52 21.00 15.07
N PRO A 472 -7.25 21.40 16.14
CA PRO A 472 -8.40 20.62 16.63
C PRO A 472 -9.47 20.33 15.56
N ALA A 473 -9.62 21.21 14.58
CA ALA A 473 -10.55 21.02 13.46
C ALA A 473 -10.21 19.81 12.58
N GLU A 474 -8.94 19.36 12.53
CA GLU A 474 -8.54 18.17 11.78
C GLU A 474 -9.25 16.89 12.27
N ALA A 475 -9.47 16.76 13.57
CA ALA A 475 -10.16 15.60 14.15
C ALA A 475 -11.66 15.53 13.75
N THR A 476 -12.22 16.63 13.29
CA THR A 476 -13.64 16.75 12.92
C THR A 476 -13.85 17.31 11.51
N LYS A 477 -12.79 17.37 10.69
CA LYS A 477 -12.90 17.92 9.34
C LYS A 477 -13.97 17.18 8.55
N PRO A 478 -14.74 17.90 7.73
CA PRO A 478 -15.74 17.27 6.87
C PRO A 478 -15.08 16.30 5.88
N ASP A 479 -15.85 15.31 5.45
CA ASP A 479 -15.49 14.56 4.26
C ASP A 479 -15.35 15.51 3.05
N ASN A 480 -14.59 15.15 2.05
CA ASN A 480 -14.43 15.93 0.83
C ASN A 480 -13.54 17.19 0.94
N VAL A 481 -12.61 17.22 1.90
CA VAL A 481 -11.65 18.32 2.05
C VAL A 481 -10.35 18.07 1.29
N GLY A 482 -9.72 16.93 1.51
CA GLY A 482 -8.45 16.53 0.89
C GLY A 482 -8.61 15.43 -0.15
N TRP A 483 -7.48 15.00 -0.71
CA TRP A 483 -7.41 13.86 -1.62
C TRP A 483 -6.70 12.67 -0.95
N PRO A 484 -7.06 11.43 -1.28
CA PRO A 484 -6.27 10.24 -0.94
C PRO A 484 -4.91 10.20 -1.67
N GLU A 485 -4.16 9.12 -1.45
CA GLU A 485 -2.81 8.92 -2.01
C GLU A 485 -2.83 8.48 -3.49
N PHE A 486 -3.69 9.06 -4.32
CA PHE A 486 -3.73 8.74 -5.75
C PHE A 486 -3.12 9.82 -6.66
N SER A 487 -2.74 10.97 -6.12
CA SER A 487 -2.23 12.12 -6.88
C SER A 487 -0.72 12.31 -6.68
N PRO A 488 -0.05 13.10 -7.54
CA PRO A 488 1.31 13.56 -7.25
C PRO A 488 1.39 14.21 -5.87
N HIS A 489 2.41 13.91 -5.11
CA HIS A 489 2.75 14.57 -3.84
C HIS A 489 4.16 14.18 -3.41
N ASN A 490 4.73 14.99 -2.52
CA ASN A 490 6.03 14.73 -1.93
C ASN A 490 5.93 14.73 -0.40
N SER A 491 5.61 13.57 0.16
CA SER A 491 5.68 13.31 1.59
C SER A 491 7.06 12.76 1.94
N SER A 492 8.09 13.63 1.84
CA SER A 492 9.46 13.26 2.20
C SER A 492 9.55 12.85 3.67
N LEU A 493 10.65 12.18 4.04
CA LEU A 493 10.87 11.76 5.42
C LEU A 493 10.79 12.93 6.40
N ASP A 494 11.40 14.08 6.05
CA ASP A 494 11.39 15.28 6.88
C ASP A 494 10.00 15.94 6.96
N VAL A 495 9.19 15.85 5.90
CA VAL A 495 7.79 16.29 5.96
C VAL A 495 7.01 15.43 6.95
N ARG A 496 7.14 14.11 6.87
CA ARG A 496 6.43 13.19 7.78
C ARG A 496 6.89 13.31 9.22
N HIS A 497 8.19 13.40 9.44
CA HIS A 497 8.76 13.56 10.78
C HIS A 497 8.52 14.95 11.37
N GLY A 498 8.29 15.94 10.52
CA GLY A 498 7.97 17.32 10.90
C GLY A 498 6.57 17.52 11.47
N GLU A 499 5.69 16.51 11.46
CA GLU A 499 4.40 16.59 12.17
C GLU A 499 4.63 16.73 13.67
N ALA A 500 4.07 17.75 14.30
CA ALA A 500 4.12 17.92 15.75
C ALA A 500 3.48 16.73 16.47
N VAL A 501 4.17 16.17 17.43
CA VAL A 501 3.71 15.00 18.18
C VAL A 501 2.39 15.29 18.87
N ASN A 502 1.35 14.59 18.49
CA ASN A 502 0.04 14.59 19.13
C ASN A 502 -0.55 13.19 19.16
N GLU A 503 -0.28 12.47 20.24
CA GLU A 503 -0.78 11.10 20.41
C GLU A 503 -2.32 10.99 20.48
N LYS A 504 -3.04 12.11 20.62
CA LYS A 504 -4.50 12.10 20.63
C LYS A 504 -5.11 12.12 19.24
N THR A 505 -4.38 12.62 18.25
CA THR A 505 -4.88 12.83 16.88
C THR A 505 -4.07 12.13 15.80
N SER A 506 -3.02 11.37 16.15
CA SER A 506 -2.16 10.69 15.20
C SER A 506 -1.71 9.31 15.71
N VAL A 507 -1.56 8.37 14.80
CA VAL A 507 -0.91 7.06 15.02
C VAL A 507 0.58 7.10 14.70
N GLU A 508 1.04 8.11 13.99
CA GLU A 508 2.42 8.23 13.48
C GLU A 508 3.48 8.12 14.59
N PRO A 509 3.29 8.72 15.80
CA PRO A 509 4.29 8.57 16.87
C PRO A 509 4.55 7.12 17.28
N GLU A 510 3.50 6.28 17.37
CA GLU A 510 3.67 4.87 17.70
C GLU A 510 4.26 4.08 16.53
N LEU A 511 3.87 4.41 15.31
CA LEU A 511 4.45 3.81 14.12
C LEU A 511 5.95 4.14 14.00
N PHE A 512 6.34 5.37 14.27
CA PHE A 512 7.74 5.77 14.32
C PHE A 512 8.52 5.00 15.41
N ARG A 513 7.97 4.92 16.63
CA ARG A 513 8.55 4.09 17.71
C ARG A 513 8.74 2.65 17.27
N SER A 514 7.77 2.07 16.55
CA SER A 514 7.89 0.71 16.02
C SER A 514 9.04 0.55 15.04
N GLY A 515 9.24 1.52 14.15
CA GLY A 515 10.39 1.55 13.25
C GLY A 515 11.71 1.58 14.02
N LYS A 516 11.83 2.47 15.02
CA LYS A 516 13.03 2.56 15.88
C LYS A 516 13.29 1.29 16.68
N LEU A 517 12.24 0.55 17.04
CA LEU A 517 12.35 -0.71 17.75
C LEU A 517 12.97 -1.81 16.88
N TYR A 518 12.70 -1.78 15.57
CA TYR A 518 13.13 -2.80 14.62
C TYR A 518 14.42 -2.44 13.87
N GLU A 519 14.74 -1.16 13.71
CA GLU A 519 15.92 -0.66 12.99
C GLU A 519 17.24 -1.34 13.39
N PRO A 520 17.52 -1.64 14.70
CA PRO A 520 18.75 -2.32 15.10
C PRO A 520 18.92 -3.74 14.54
N TYR A 521 17.83 -4.33 14.06
CA TYR A 521 17.77 -5.70 13.54
C TYR A 521 17.56 -5.74 12.02
N ARG A 522 17.72 -4.61 11.35
CA ARG A 522 17.48 -4.51 9.90
C ARG A 522 18.33 -5.50 9.11
N SER A 523 17.74 -6.08 8.09
CA SER A 523 18.45 -6.94 7.16
C SER A 523 19.55 -6.16 6.42
N PRO A 524 20.66 -6.81 6.03
CA PRO A 524 21.67 -6.18 5.19
C PRO A 524 21.09 -5.67 3.89
N ILE A 525 21.47 -4.46 3.45
CA ILE A 525 20.95 -3.83 2.23
C ILE A 525 21.22 -4.68 0.99
N GLU A 526 22.37 -5.37 0.95
CA GLU A 526 22.73 -6.29 -0.14
C GLU A 526 21.81 -7.51 -0.24
N SER A 527 21.07 -7.84 0.82
CA SER A 527 20.08 -8.91 0.80
C SER A 527 18.72 -8.48 0.26
N LEU A 528 18.53 -7.19 0.01
CA LEU A 528 17.27 -6.65 -0.52
C LEU A 528 17.17 -6.93 -2.01
N TYR A 529 16.05 -7.53 -2.42
CA TYR A 529 15.65 -7.63 -3.81
C TYR A 529 14.56 -6.59 -4.11
N ARG A 530 14.78 -5.76 -5.13
CA ARG A 530 13.79 -4.81 -5.63
C ARG A 530 13.39 -5.20 -7.04
N ASN A 531 12.09 -5.22 -7.31
CA ASN A 531 11.58 -5.53 -8.63
C ASN A 531 12.11 -4.54 -9.68
N PRO A 532 12.77 -5.03 -10.74
CA PRO A 532 13.15 -4.22 -11.88
C PRO A 532 11.92 -3.87 -12.73
N PHE A 533 12.12 -3.09 -13.78
CA PHE A 533 11.14 -3.03 -14.86
C PHE A 533 11.11 -4.38 -15.58
N PHE A 534 9.92 -4.93 -15.75
CA PHE A 534 9.68 -6.13 -16.55
C PHE A 534 9.27 -5.74 -17.95
N THR A 535 9.67 -6.52 -18.97
CA THR A 535 9.06 -6.42 -20.29
C THR A 535 7.59 -6.83 -20.22
N THR A 536 6.79 -6.48 -21.22
CA THR A 536 5.36 -6.85 -21.29
C THR A 536 5.16 -8.36 -21.17
N ALA A 537 6.01 -9.15 -21.82
CA ALA A 537 5.95 -10.62 -21.76
C ALA A 537 6.28 -11.14 -20.36
N GLN A 538 7.36 -10.64 -19.74
CA GLN A 538 7.73 -10.98 -18.37
C GLN A 538 6.67 -10.58 -17.35
N SER A 539 6.00 -9.43 -17.53
CA SER A 539 4.97 -8.95 -16.62
C SER A 539 3.73 -9.84 -16.60
N ALA A 540 3.29 -10.29 -17.77
CA ALA A 540 2.17 -11.22 -17.86
C ALA A 540 2.51 -12.56 -17.19
N GLU A 541 3.71 -13.09 -17.48
CA GLU A 541 4.19 -14.35 -16.92
C GLU A 541 4.39 -14.26 -15.41
N ILE A 542 5.02 -13.19 -14.92
CA ILE A 542 5.29 -12.99 -13.49
C ILE A 542 3.99 -12.80 -12.68
N GLY A 543 3.00 -12.11 -13.25
CA GLY A 543 1.70 -11.93 -12.61
C GLY A 543 0.97 -13.25 -12.37
N GLU A 544 0.99 -14.14 -13.35
CA GLU A 544 0.41 -15.48 -13.21
C GLU A 544 1.18 -16.33 -12.20
N LEU A 545 2.50 -16.40 -12.34
CA LEU A 545 3.37 -17.17 -11.45
C LEU A 545 3.24 -16.70 -9.99
N ARG A 546 3.24 -15.39 -9.76
CA ARG A 546 3.07 -14.80 -8.42
C ARG A 546 1.72 -15.18 -7.82
N THR A 547 0.63 -15.08 -8.58
CA THR A 547 -0.71 -15.48 -8.11
C THR A 547 -0.74 -16.95 -7.70
N ASN A 548 -0.13 -17.83 -8.49
CA ASN A 548 -0.04 -19.25 -8.18
C ASN A 548 0.80 -19.50 -6.93
N LEU A 549 1.92 -18.83 -6.77
CA LEU A 549 2.81 -18.93 -5.60
C LEU A 549 2.16 -18.39 -4.33
N ASP A 550 1.45 -17.26 -4.41
CA ASP A 550 0.74 -16.66 -3.27
C ASP A 550 -0.39 -17.58 -2.79
N THR A 551 -1.15 -18.16 -3.71
CA THR A 551 -2.19 -19.15 -3.40
C THR A 551 -1.60 -20.40 -2.76
N THR A 552 -0.52 -20.92 -3.33
CA THR A 552 0.19 -22.10 -2.81
C THR A 552 0.78 -21.83 -1.43
N TYR A 553 1.39 -20.65 -1.23
CA TYR A 553 1.92 -20.22 0.06
C TYR A 553 0.83 -20.19 1.12
N ALA A 554 -0.28 -19.49 0.87
CA ALA A 554 -1.38 -19.41 1.81
C ALA A 554 -1.96 -20.78 2.16
N GLN A 555 -2.14 -21.65 1.17
CA GLN A 555 -2.69 -22.99 1.36
C GLN A 555 -1.75 -23.90 2.15
N LEU A 556 -0.50 -24.04 1.70
CA LEU A 556 0.43 -25.01 2.29
C LEU A 556 0.92 -24.59 3.67
N THR A 557 1.18 -23.29 3.88
CA THR A 557 1.55 -22.80 5.23
C THR A 557 0.41 -22.94 6.22
N THR A 558 -0.85 -22.76 5.78
CA THR A 558 -2.02 -23.03 6.61
C THR A 558 -2.11 -24.53 6.96
N GLN A 559 -1.93 -25.43 6.01
CA GLN A 559 -1.95 -26.87 6.27
C GLN A 559 -0.86 -27.29 7.27
N MET A 560 0.35 -26.76 7.14
CA MET A 560 1.44 -26.97 8.09
C MET A 560 1.10 -26.41 9.48
N ALA A 561 0.66 -25.16 9.55
CA ALA A 561 0.35 -24.51 10.83
C ALA A 561 -0.87 -25.11 11.55
N MET A 562 -1.83 -25.65 10.81
CA MET A 562 -3.03 -26.31 11.34
C MET A 562 -2.78 -27.77 11.73
N GLY A 563 -1.65 -28.38 11.30
CA GLY A 563 -1.27 -29.76 11.56
C GLY A 563 -1.87 -30.78 10.58
N ASP A 564 -2.45 -30.33 9.46
CA ASP A 564 -2.89 -31.22 8.37
C ASP A 564 -1.68 -31.82 7.64
N LEU A 565 -0.59 -31.06 7.55
CA LEU A 565 0.75 -31.52 7.23
C LEU A 565 1.65 -31.26 8.44
N ASP A 566 2.45 -32.25 8.81
CA ASP A 566 3.39 -32.15 9.93
C ASP A 566 4.75 -31.62 9.42
N PRO A 567 5.18 -30.41 9.79
CA PRO A 567 6.44 -29.85 9.33
C PRO A 567 7.68 -30.62 9.84
N THR A 568 7.55 -31.43 10.91
CA THR A 568 8.64 -32.29 11.41
C THR A 568 8.83 -33.56 10.56
N ASN A 569 7.85 -33.92 9.71
CA ASN A 569 7.88 -35.05 8.82
C ASN A 569 8.51 -34.68 7.48
N ASP A 570 9.62 -35.35 7.13
CA ASP A 570 10.36 -35.07 5.88
C ASP A 570 9.50 -35.23 4.62
N SER A 571 8.64 -36.27 4.58
CA SER A 571 7.76 -36.49 3.42
C SER A 571 6.71 -35.35 3.26
N HIS A 572 6.22 -34.79 4.36
CA HIS A 572 5.32 -33.66 4.31
C HIS A 572 6.06 -32.36 3.90
N TRP A 573 7.32 -32.20 4.35
CA TRP A 573 8.16 -31.10 3.89
C TRP A 573 8.48 -31.22 2.40
N GLU A 574 8.83 -32.43 1.91
CA GLU A 574 8.99 -32.67 0.48
C GLU A 574 7.71 -32.34 -0.32
N GLN A 575 6.54 -32.70 0.21
CA GLN A 575 5.24 -32.34 -0.39
C GLN A 575 5.05 -30.81 -0.42
N PHE A 576 5.41 -30.11 0.64
CA PHE A 576 5.37 -28.65 0.71
C PHE A 576 6.25 -28.02 -0.38
N VAL A 577 7.51 -28.43 -0.48
CA VAL A 577 8.45 -27.95 -1.51
C VAL A 577 7.94 -28.26 -2.92
N ALA A 578 7.48 -29.50 -3.15
CA ALA A 578 6.94 -29.92 -4.44
C ALA A 578 5.71 -29.09 -4.86
N GLY A 579 4.91 -28.61 -3.91
CA GLY A 579 3.80 -27.71 -4.18
C GLY A 579 4.25 -26.42 -4.85
N PHE A 580 5.34 -25.80 -4.40
CA PHE A 580 5.90 -24.59 -5.01
C PHE A 580 6.58 -24.88 -6.36
N THR A 581 7.26 -26.03 -6.50
CA THR A 581 7.79 -26.45 -7.81
C THR A 581 6.65 -26.55 -8.83
N ASN A 582 5.53 -27.19 -8.44
CA ASN A 582 4.35 -27.29 -9.31
C ASN A 582 3.66 -25.94 -9.58
N ALA A 583 3.77 -24.96 -8.67
CA ALA A 583 3.28 -23.61 -8.84
C ALA A 583 4.21 -22.73 -9.69
N GLY A 584 5.38 -23.24 -10.12
CA GLY A 584 6.29 -22.59 -11.04
C GLY A 584 7.36 -21.71 -10.39
N VAL A 585 7.76 -21.99 -9.14
CA VAL A 585 8.76 -21.18 -8.42
C VAL A 585 10.10 -21.08 -9.16
N GLU A 586 10.55 -22.14 -9.82
CA GLU A 586 11.81 -22.14 -10.58
C GLU A 586 11.73 -21.11 -11.71
N ARG A 587 10.65 -21.16 -12.50
CA ARG A 587 10.44 -20.21 -13.59
C ARG A 587 10.27 -18.78 -13.09
N TYR A 588 9.58 -18.60 -11.94
CA TYR A 588 9.46 -17.31 -11.29
C TYR A 588 10.84 -16.71 -10.97
N LEU A 589 11.72 -17.47 -10.35
CA LEU A 589 13.09 -17.04 -10.01
C LEU A 589 13.95 -16.79 -11.26
N GLU A 590 13.79 -17.56 -12.32
CA GLU A 590 14.45 -17.32 -13.61
C GLU A 590 14.05 -15.96 -14.17
N VAL A 591 12.75 -15.65 -14.26
CA VAL A 591 12.26 -14.37 -14.78
C VAL A 591 12.76 -13.19 -13.93
N LEU A 592 12.76 -13.32 -12.60
CA LEU A 592 13.33 -12.30 -11.72
C LEU A 592 14.82 -12.09 -12.00
N THR A 593 15.58 -13.17 -12.20
CA THR A 593 17.03 -13.13 -12.48
C THR A 593 17.33 -12.51 -13.84
N GLU A 594 16.56 -12.88 -14.87
CA GLU A 594 16.68 -12.31 -16.23
C GLU A 594 16.45 -10.78 -16.20
N ALA A 595 15.37 -10.35 -15.52
CA ALA A 595 15.03 -8.94 -15.42
C ALA A 595 16.05 -8.13 -14.60
N ASP A 596 16.58 -8.73 -13.52
CA ASP A 596 17.62 -8.11 -12.72
C ASP A 596 18.94 -7.95 -13.46
N ALA A 597 19.31 -8.94 -14.27
CA ALA A 597 20.52 -8.88 -15.11
C ALA A 597 20.43 -7.79 -16.20
N ALA A 598 19.24 -7.54 -16.73
CA ALA A 598 19.02 -6.49 -17.72
C ALA A 598 19.12 -5.05 -17.13
N ARG A 599 19.02 -4.91 -15.80
CA ARG A 599 19.16 -3.63 -15.09
C ARG A 599 20.62 -3.25 -14.81
N ARG A 600 21.53 -4.24 -14.70
CA ARG A 600 22.97 -4.05 -14.41
C ARG A 600 23.74 -3.66 -15.66
#